data_1ffa131d322e1dd2d0b015892ef2635d
#
_entry.id   1ffa131d322e1dd2d0b015892ef2635d
#
_cell.length_a   1.000
_cell.length_b   1.000
_cell.length_c   1.000
_cell.angle_alpha   90.00
_cell.angle_beta   90.00
_cell.angle_gamma   90.00
#
_symmetry.space_group_name_H-M   'P 1'
#
loop_
_entity.id
_entity.type
_entity.pdbx_description
1 polymer ?
#
loop_
_entity_poly.entity_id
_entity_poly.type
_entity_poly.pdbx_seq_one_letter_code
_entity_poly.pdbx_strand_id
1 'polypeptide(L)'
;MQAARADISEITIYSSGLLQIMRKGSVRWETIDLRPEAGEIWRVLDRLIGPQNKTLNETNPSINAKLPVTPHNPGGGRIKALHPVIAPPGRNPSINIRLFEQKPVKPEWLLERGLMNSEMMEILRMAMEQGDRILISGGTRTGKTTLLSALCNFLPQTWRIVKIEDPEEIWVDRPTVQTVEARPQAVGTDVRPYTLADGVDDAMRMSPDYLVIGEVRDGVAAVSLFRALMTGHSGACTFHANSPREAACRLATVMGADAGVRPHEANQMIFDAVDLLVQIGIRREVRRVITISNVSKDLKNGDIYFEPIYRYLEESSATEPRWERLVS
;
A
#
# COMPACT_ATOMS: atom_id res chain seq x y z
N MET A 1 4.93 -24.62 -16.97
CA MET A 1 3.82 -24.00 -16.21
C MET A 1 4.24 -23.30 -14.92
N GLN A 2 5.27 -23.72 -14.18
CA GLN A 2 5.73 -23.04 -12.95
C GLN A 2 6.37 -21.66 -13.17
N ALA A 3 7.16 -21.47 -14.25
CA ALA A 3 7.80 -20.18 -14.56
C ALA A 3 6.78 -19.06 -14.92
N ALA A 4 5.64 -19.41 -15.52
CA ALA A 4 4.61 -18.44 -15.89
C ALA A 4 3.81 -17.88 -14.68
N ARG A 5 3.84 -18.55 -13.52
CA ARG A 5 3.10 -18.13 -12.29
C ARG A 5 3.87 -17.10 -11.46
N ALA A 6 5.19 -17.10 -11.53
CA ALA A 6 6.02 -16.18 -10.74
C ALA A 6 5.88 -14.70 -11.15
N ASP A 7 5.31 -14.47 -12.34
CA ASP A 7 5.19 -13.14 -12.96
C ASP A 7 3.79 -12.50 -12.82
N ILE A 8 2.83 -13.18 -12.19
CA ILE A 8 1.47 -12.68 -12.01
C ILE A 8 1.37 -11.90 -10.71
N SER A 9 0.74 -10.72 -10.76
CA SER A 9 0.42 -9.89 -9.59
C SER A 9 -1.06 -9.94 -9.21
N GLU A 10 -1.95 -10.03 -10.19
CA GLU A 10 -3.39 -10.08 -9.93
C GLU A 10 -4.09 -11.08 -10.87
N ILE A 11 -5.16 -11.69 -10.37
CA ILE A 11 -6.04 -12.61 -11.13
C ILE A 11 -7.47 -12.17 -10.88
N THR A 12 -8.26 -12.06 -11.94
CA THR A 12 -9.70 -11.79 -11.84
C THR A 12 -10.47 -12.88 -12.58
N ILE A 13 -11.44 -13.48 -11.89
CA ILE A 13 -12.43 -14.37 -12.46
C ILE A 13 -13.77 -13.66 -12.41
N TYR A 14 -14.35 -13.40 -13.55
CA TYR A 14 -15.65 -12.76 -13.66
C TYR A 14 -16.79 -13.76 -13.44
N SER A 15 -17.97 -13.26 -13.08
CA SER A 15 -19.17 -14.08 -12.93
C SER A 15 -19.55 -14.85 -14.23
N SER A 16 -19.11 -14.37 -15.38
CA SER A 16 -19.23 -15.05 -16.67
C SER A 16 -18.26 -16.23 -16.86
N GLY A 17 -17.31 -16.43 -15.96
CA GLY A 17 -16.22 -17.41 -16.09
C GLY A 17 -15.01 -16.89 -16.88
N LEU A 18 -15.04 -15.65 -17.40
CA LEU A 18 -13.87 -15.04 -18.02
C LEU A 18 -12.75 -14.88 -17.00
N LEU A 19 -11.52 -15.19 -17.39
CA LEU A 19 -10.33 -15.06 -16.56
C LEU A 19 -9.38 -14.03 -17.15
N GLN A 20 -8.95 -13.09 -16.32
CA GLN A 20 -7.90 -12.13 -16.67
C GLN A 20 -6.79 -12.16 -15.61
N ILE A 21 -5.59 -11.88 -16.07
CA ILE A 21 -4.41 -11.74 -15.21
C ILE A 21 -3.74 -10.38 -15.43
N MET A 22 -3.04 -9.92 -14.42
CA MET A 22 -2.11 -8.81 -14.55
C MET A 22 -0.71 -9.28 -14.19
N ARG A 23 0.27 -8.94 -15.02
CA ARG A 23 1.69 -9.28 -14.76
C ARG A 23 2.36 -8.24 -13.87
N LYS A 24 3.37 -8.68 -13.14
CA LYS A 24 4.21 -7.79 -12.32
C LYS A 24 4.84 -6.71 -13.20
N GLY A 25 4.74 -5.47 -12.73
CA GLY A 25 5.24 -4.32 -13.49
C GLY A 25 4.27 -3.77 -14.55
N SER A 26 3.27 -4.56 -14.99
CA SER A 26 2.24 -4.11 -15.93
C SER A 26 1.13 -3.31 -15.23
N VAL A 27 0.42 -2.50 -16.01
CA VAL A 27 -0.83 -1.85 -15.64
C VAL A 27 -2.01 -2.36 -16.48
N ARG A 28 -1.74 -3.27 -17.43
CA ARG A 28 -2.73 -3.83 -18.36
C ARG A 28 -3.18 -5.22 -17.91
N TRP A 29 -4.47 -5.50 -18.16
CA TRP A 29 -5.04 -6.83 -18.02
C TRP A 29 -4.85 -7.65 -19.29
N GLU A 30 -4.53 -8.93 -19.13
CA GLU A 30 -4.45 -9.92 -20.20
C GLU A 30 -5.59 -10.93 -20.03
N THR A 31 -6.36 -11.14 -21.08
CA THR A 31 -7.39 -12.19 -21.08
C THR A 31 -6.74 -13.54 -21.35
N ILE A 32 -7.06 -14.52 -20.51
CA ILE A 32 -6.58 -15.89 -20.66
C ILE A 32 -7.68 -16.72 -21.30
N ASP A 33 -7.35 -17.44 -22.35
CA ASP A 33 -8.27 -18.39 -23.01
C ASP A 33 -8.41 -19.67 -22.18
N LEU A 34 -8.97 -19.50 -20.98
CA LEU A 34 -9.33 -20.55 -20.04
C LEU A 34 -10.65 -20.16 -19.41
N ARG A 35 -11.65 -21.02 -19.54
CA ARG A 35 -12.96 -20.82 -18.94
C ARG A 35 -13.27 -22.00 -18.01
N PRO A 36 -12.94 -21.87 -16.72
CA PRO A 36 -13.27 -22.92 -15.77
C PRO A 36 -14.79 -23.08 -15.64
N GLU A 37 -15.23 -24.30 -15.42
CA GLU A 37 -16.64 -24.58 -15.15
C GLU A 37 -17.08 -23.98 -13.80
N ALA A 38 -18.38 -23.68 -13.69
CA ALA A 38 -18.95 -23.09 -12.49
C ALA A 38 -18.60 -23.88 -11.22
N GLY A 39 -18.74 -25.20 -11.26
CA GLY A 39 -18.43 -26.06 -10.13
C GLY A 39 -16.94 -26.13 -9.76
N GLU A 40 -16.04 -25.85 -10.71
CA GLU A 40 -14.59 -25.77 -10.43
C GLU A 40 -14.24 -24.50 -9.68
N ILE A 41 -14.83 -23.38 -10.09
CA ILE A 41 -14.61 -22.08 -9.46
C ILE A 41 -15.05 -22.13 -7.99
N TRP A 42 -16.24 -22.67 -7.71
CA TRP A 42 -16.76 -22.85 -6.35
C TRP A 42 -15.85 -23.76 -5.51
N ARG A 43 -15.46 -24.93 -6.04
CA ARG A 43 -14.56 -25.87 -5.34
C ARG A 43 -13.22 -25.25 -5.00
N VAL A 44 -12.64 -24.47 -5.93
CA VAL A 44 -11.35 -23.77 -5.68
C VAL A 44 -11.54 -22.71 -4.61
N LEU A 45 -12.60 -21.91 -4.70
CA LEU A 45 -12.88 -20.87 -3.71
C LEU A 45 -13.04 -21.49 -2.32
N ASP A 46 -13.88 -22.51 -2.17
CA ASP A 46 -14.13 -23.18 -0.88
C ASP A 46 -12.84 -23.74 -0.26
N ARG A 47 -11.94 -24.30 -1.08
CA ARG A 47 -10.64 -24.78 -0.60
C ARG A 47 -9.73 -23.65 -0.08
N LEU A 48 -9.85 -22.45 -0.63
CA LEU A 48 -9.04 -21.30 -0.24
C LEU A 48 -9.58 -20.59 1.01
N ILE A 49 -10.90 -20.53 1.17
CA ILE A 49 -11.55 -19.78 2.24
C ILE A 49 -12.02 -20.62 3.41
N GLY A 50 -12.37 -21.89 3.17
CA GLY A 50 -12.87 -22.83 4.19
C GLY A 50 -11.95 -22.99 5.40
N PRO A 51 -10.61 -23.16 5.23
CA PRO A 51 -9.68 -23.20 6.36
C PRO A 51 -9.66 -21.96 7.25
N GLN A 52 -10.22 -20.84 6.77
CA GLN A 52 -10.35 -19.58 7.49
C GLN A 52 -11.74 -19.42 8.14
N ASN A 53 -12.54 -20.48 8.19
CA ASN A 53 -13.93 -20.46 8.65
C ASN A 53 -14.80 -19.42 7.92
N LYS A 54 -14.54 -19.23 6.63
CA LYS A 54 -15.29 -18.32 5.77
C LYS A 54 -16.11 -19.08 4.75
N THR A 55 -17.33 -18.63 4.52
CA THR A 55 -18.24 -19.21 3.53
C THR A 55 -18.88 -18.10 2.73
N LEU A 56 -18.85 -18.23 1.40
CA LEU A 56 -19.55 -17.35 0.47
C LEU A 56 -20.92 -17.95 0.16
N ASN A 57 -21.99 -17.25 0.52
CA ASN A 57 -23.37 -17.68 0.29
C ASN A 57 -24.30 -16.45 0.20
N GLU A 58 -25.61 -16.65 0.06
CA GLU A 58 -26.58 -15.56 -0.04
C GLU A 58 -26.67 -14.71 1.22
N THR A 59 -26.46 -15.27 2.41
CA THR A 59 -26.44 -14.54 3.68
C THR A 59 -25.13 -13.80 3.93
N ASN A 60 -24.03 -14.30 3.36
CA ASN A 60 -22.71 -13.64 3.38
C ASN A 60 -22.19 -13.51 1.96
N PRO A 61 -22.76 -12.60 1.15
CA PRO A 61 -22.52 -12.55 -0.30
C PRO A 61 -21.22 -11.87 -0.69
N SER A 62 -20.44 -11.35 0.26
CA SER A 62 -19.20 -10.62 0.00
C SER A 62 -18.16 -10.96 1.06
N ILE A 63 -17.07 -11.59 0.65
CA ILE A 63 -15.99 -11.98 1.57
C ILE A 63 -14.64 -11.42 1.17
N ASN A 64 -13.83 -11.12 2.19
CA ASN A 64 -12.40 -10.92 2.07
C ASN A 64 -11.70 -12.09 2.75
N ALA A 65 -10.68 -12.65 2.12
CA ALA A 65 -9.90 -13.75 2.66
C ALA A 65 -8.43 -13.59 2.31
N LYS A 66 -7.56 -14.24 3.09
CA LYS A 66 -6.14 -14.35 2.76
C LYS A 66 -5.92 -15.51 1.80
N LEU A 67 -5.01 -15.34 0.87
CA LEU A 67 -4.45 -16.45 0.13
C LEU A 67 -3.28 -17.01 0.95
N PRO A 68 -3.31 -18.28 1.35
CA PRO A 68 -2.28 -18.81 2.23
C PRO A 68 -0.90 -18.84 1.55
N VAL A 69 0.13 -18.66 2.36
CA VAL A 69 1.51 -18.92 1.97
C VAL A 69 1.69 -20.42 1.72
N THR A 70 2.19 -20.79 0.55
CA THR A 70 2.44 -22.17 0.14
C THR A 70 3.75 -22.22 -0.66
N PRO A 71 4.37 -23.41 -0.88
CA PRO A 71 5.54 -23.53 -1.76
C PRO A 71 5.31 -22.99 -3.17
N HIS A 72 4.05 -22.99 -3.65
CA HIS A 72 3.67 -22.46 -4.96
C HIS A 72 3.25 -20.97 -4.94
N ASN A 73 3.04 -20.40 -3.78
CA ASN A 73 2.69 -19.01 -3.54
C ASN A 73 3.34 -18.54 -2.23
N PRO A 74 4.66 -18.39 -2.19
CA PRO A 74 5.40 -18.06 -0.97
C PRO A 74 5.12 -16.64 -0.45
N GLY A 75 4.56 -15.74 -1.25
CA GLY A 75 4.15 -14.41 -0.80
C GLY A 75 2.74 -14.37 -0.19
N GLY A 76 1.94 -15.42 -0.39
CA GLY A 76 0.52 -15.34 -0.03
C GLY A 76 -0.25 -14.34 -0.90
N GLY A 77 -1.30 -13.75 -0.35
CA GLY A 77 -2.11 -12.78 -1.07
C GLY A 77 -3.44 -12.49 -0.38
N ARG A 78 -4.30 -11.77 -1.09
CA ARG A 78 -5.68 -11.53 -0.65
C ARG A 78 -6.68 -11.92 -1.72
N ILE A 79 -7.85 -12.34 -1.27
CA ILE A 79 -8.99 -12.74 -2.09
C ILE A 79 -10.16 -11.84 -1.73
N LYS A 80 -10.78 -11.26 -2.74
CA LYS A 80 -12.13 -10.69 -2.67
C LYS A 80 -13.05 -11.56 -3.49
N ALA A 81 -14.10 -12.09 -2.90
CA ALA A 81 -15.10 -12.86 -3.63
C ALA A 81 -16.51 -12.30 -3.39
N LEU A 82 -17.30 -12.27 -4.46
CA LEU A 82 -18.69 -11.82 -4.46
C LEU A 82 -19.59 -12.95 -4.95
N HIS A 83 -20.67 -13.21 -4.20
CA HIS A 83 -21.67 -14.18 -4.58
C HIS A 83 -22.50 -13.71 -5.79
N PRO A 84 -22.98 -14.60 -6.68
CA PRO A 84 -23.78 -14.22 -7.83
C PRO A 84 -25.05 -13.41 -7.50
N VAL A 85 -25.59 -13.54 -6.30
CA VAL A 85 -26.78 -12.78 -5.85
C VAL A 85 -26.56 -11.26 -5.87
N ILE A 86 -25.29 -10.81 -5.70
CA ILE A 86 -24.90 -9.40 -5.73
C ILE A 86 -23.98 -9.05 -6.91
N ALA A 87 -23.60 -10.04 -7.72
CA ALA A 87 -22.70 -9.87 -8.87
C ALA A 87 -23.32 -10.50 -10.14
N PRO A 88 -24.52 -10.05 -10.58
CA PRO A 88 -25.12 -10.53 -11.81
C PRO A 88 -24.43 -9.92 -13.07
N PRO A 89 -24.63 -10.51 -14.28
CA PRO A 89 -25.32 -11.77 -14.52
C PRO A 89 -24.32 -12.91 -14.52
N GLY A 90 -24.49 -13.90 -13.68
CA GLY A 90 -23.58 -15.05 -13.73
C GLY A 90 -23.95 -16.14 -12.73
N ARG A 91 -23.46 -17.33 -13.02
CA ARG A 91 -23.59 -18.50 -12.15
C ARG A 91 -22.36 -18.70 -11.26
N ASN A 92 -21.29 -17.99 -11.56
CA ASN A 92 -20.02 -18.09 -10.85
C ASN A 92 -19.85 -16.94 -9.87
N PRO A 93 -19.13 -17.14 -8.77
CA PRO A 93 -18.67 -16.03 -7.95
C PRO A 93 -17.70 -15.16 -8.77
N SER A 94 -17.78 -13.84 -8.57
CA SER A 94 -16.72 -12.94 -9.04
C SER A 94 -15.58 -12.96 -8.04
N ILE A 95 -14.35 -13.28 -8.49
CA ILE A 95 -13.19 -13.45 -7.61
C ILE A 95 -12.06 -12.56 -8.10
N ASN A 96 -11.51 -11.76 -7.18
CA ASN A 96 -10.30 -11.00 -7.41
C ASN A 96 -9.23 -11.48 -6.42
N ILE A 97 -8.09 -11.90 -6.96
CA ILE A 97 -6.94 -12.36 -6.18
C ILE A 97 -5.79 -11.40 -6.44
N ARG A 98 -5.22 -10.85 -5.39
CA ARG A 98 -3.95 -10.13 -5.46
C ARG A 98 -2.87 -10.95 -4.78
N LEU A 99 -1.81 -11.24 -5.53
CA LEU A 99 -0.64 -11.96 -5.05
C LEU A 99 0.37 -10.98 -4.46
N PHE A 100 0.91 -11.33 -3.31
CA PHE A 100 1.94 -10.50 -2.68
C PHE A 100 3.33 -10.86 -3.19
N GLU A 101 4.28 -9.96 -3.00
CA GLU A 101 5.66 -10.21 -3.40
C GLU A 101 6.26 -11.35 -2.58
N GLN A 102 7.12 -12.13 -3.25
CA GLN A 102 7.73 -13.34 -2.67
C GLN A 102 9.12 -13.09 -2.10
N LYS A 103 9.66 -11.92 -2.37
CA LYS A 103 11.02 -11.52 -1.98
C LYS A 103 11.05 -10.02 -1.73
N PRO A 104 12.02 -9.55 -0.92
CA PRO A 104 12.25 -8.12 -0.76
C PRO A 104 12.43 -7.46 -2.13
N VAL A 105 11.75 -6.33 -2.32
CA VAL A 105 11.96 -5.50 -3.52
C VAL A 105 13.27 -4.76 -3.32
N LYS A 106 14.26 -5.04 -4.17
CA LYS A 106 15.54 -4.35 -4.13
C LYS A 106 15.41 -2.95 -4.73
N PRO A 107 16.06 -1.93 -4.15
CA PRO A 107 16.03 -0.56 -4.69
C PRO A 107 16.51 -0.48 -6.14
N GLU A 108 17.52 -1.28 -6.53
CA GLU A 108 18.08 -1.31 -7.88
C GLU A 108 17.01 -1.69 -8.93
N TRP A 109 16.11 -2.58 -8.56
CA TRP A 109 14.99 -2.97 -9.43
C TRP A 109 14.07 -1.80 -9.79
N LEU A 110 13.89 -0.84 -8.86
CA LEU A 110 13.10 0.37 -9.11
C LEU A 110 13.80 1.30 -10.12
N LEU A 111 15.13 1.39 -10.04
CA LEU A 111 15.94 2.16 -11.00
C LEU A 111 15.90 1.52 -12.39
N GLU A 112 16.08 0.21 -12.49
CA GLU A 112 16.01 -0.55 -13.76
C GLU A 112 14.64 -0.38 -14.45
N ARG A 113 13.57 -0.25 -13.68
CA ARG A 113 12.21 0.03 -14.17
C ARG A 113 11.96 1.51 -14.46
N GLY A 114 12.94 2.37 -14.21
CA GLY A 114 12.86 3.80 -14.42
C GLY A 114 11.82 4.48 -13.55
N LEU A 115 11.56 3.96 -12.35
CA LEU A 115 10.63 4.57 -11.41
C LEU A 115 11.12 5.96 -10.99
N MET A 116 12.43 6.10 -10.83
CA MET A 116 13.15 7.33 -10.47
C MET A 116 14.60 7.23 -11.00
N ASN A 117 15.37 8.30 -10.88
CA ASN A 117 16.80 8.28 -11.16
C ASN A 117 17.63 7.97 -9.90
N SER A 118 18.94 7.79 -10.06
CA SER A 118 19.87 7.44 -8.98
C SER A 118 20.01 8.54 -7.92
N GLU A 119 19.96 9.80 -8.32
CA GLU A 119 20.06 10.93 -7.37
C GLU A 119 18.84 10.97 -6.44
N MET A 120 17.63 10.75 -6.98
CA MET A 120 16.41 10.66 -6.19
C MET A 120 16.46 9.48 -5.21
N MET A 121 16.97 8.32 -5.68
CA MET A 121 17.15 7.15 -4.83
C MET A 121 18.12 7.44 -3.68
N GLU A 122 19.20 8.17 -3.95
CA GLU A 122 20.19 8.55 -2.93
C GLU A 122 19.59 9.46 -1.86
N ILE A 123 18.76 10.44 -2.23
CA ILE A 123 18.04 11.27 -1.27
C ILE A 123 17.12 10.42 -0.38
N LEU A 124 16.36 9.51 -0.99
CA LEU A 124 15.47 8.64 -0.22
C LEU A 124 16.25 7.65 0.66
N ARG A 125 17.43 7.18 0.22
CA ARG A 125 18.33 6.37 1.04
C ARG A 125 18.79 7.14 2.27
N MET A 126 19.29 8.37 2.07
CA MET A 126 19.73 9.22 3.18
C MET A 126 18.61 9.52 4.17
N ALA A 127 17.42 9.83 3.66
CA ALA A 127 16.24 10.09 4.48
C ALA A 127 15.87 8.87 5.35
N MET A 128 15.89 7.66 4.77
CA MET A 128 15.63 6.43 5.53
C MET A 128 16.69 6.14 6.58
N GLU A 129 17.97 6.33 6.24
CA GLU A 129 19.09 6.13 7.18
C GLU A 129 19.10 7.15 8.35
N GLN A 130 18.61 8.36 8.11
CA GLN A 130 18.48 9.42 9.12
C GLN A 130 17.22 9.29 9.96
N GLY A 131 16.25 8.45 9.52
CA GLY A 131 14.99 8.26 10.20
C GLY A 131 13.96 9.34 9.88
N ASP A 132 14.04 9.97 8.71
CA ASP A 132 13.03 10.93 8.27
C ASP A 132 11.65 10.27 8.18
N ARG A 133 10.63 11.09 8.41
CA ARG A 133 9.23 10.69 8.38
C ARG A 133 8.69 10.89 6.97
N ILE A 134 8.41 9.76 6.28
CA ILE A 134 8.11 9.78 4.86
C ILE A 134 6.65 9.42 4.59
N LEU A 135 5.94 10.30 3.88
CA LEU A 135 4.61 10.03 3.34
C LEU A 135 4.70 9.71 1.84
N ILE A 136 4.39 8.46 1.47
CA ILE A 136 4.32 8.05 0.06
C ILE A 136 2.87 8.14 -0.42
N SER A 137 2.62 9.03 -1.34
CA SER A 137 1.30 9.29 -1.90
C SER A 137 1.19 8.84 -3.36
N GLY A 138 0.01 8.41 -3.77
CA GLY A 138 -0.23 8.00 -5.16
C GLY A 138 -1.59 7.35 -5.35
N GLY A 139 -2.06 7.31 -6.57
CA GLY A 139 -3.29 6.61 -6.96
C GLY A 139 -3.23 5.10 -6.71
N THR A 140 -4.32 4.42 -7.03
CA THR A 140 -4.39 2.95 -6.96
C THR A 140 -3.41 2.32 -7.96
N ARG A 141 -2.73 1.24 -7.56
CA ARG A 141 -1.78 0.47 -8.40
C ARG A 141 -0.54 1.24 -8.87
N THR A 142 -0.24 2.39 -8.29
CA THR A 142 0.96 3.16 -8.65
C THR A 142 2.25 2.56 -8.12
N GLY A 143 2.19 1.65 -7.13
CA GLY A 143 3.36 0.98 -6.54
C GLY A 143 3.85 1.60 -5.24
N LYS A 144 3.00 2.31 -4.49
CA LYS A 144 3.35 2.89 -3.18
C LYS A 144 3.95 1.87 -2.21
N THR A 145 3.24 0.75 -2.00
CA THR A 145 3.70 -0.34 -1.10
C THR A 145 5.01 -0.96 -1.58
N THR A 146 5.18 -1.10 -2.91
CA THR A 146 6.42 -1.60 -3.52
C THR A 146 7.59 -0.65 -3.26
N LEU A 147 7.37 0.66 -3.42
CA LEU A 147 8.37 1.68 -3.12
C LEU A 147 8.72 1.65 -1.62
N LEU A 148 7.72 1.67 -0.74
CA LEU A 148 7.96 1.61 0.71
C LEU A 148 8.74 0.36 1.11
N SER A 149 8.36 -0.82 0.57
CA SER A 149 9.08 -2.07 0.81
C SER A 149 10.56 -2.00 0.37
N ALA A 150 10.84 -1.39 -0.78
CA ALA A 150 12.20 -1.20 -1.26
C ALA A 150 13.00 -0.25 -0.35
N LEU A 151 12.40 0.87 0.05
CA LEU A 151 13.04 1.86 0.92
C LEU A 151 13.38 1.29 2.29
N CYS A 152 12.59 0.37 2.83
CA CYS A 152 12.89 -0.30 4.10
C CYS A 152 14.24 -1.04 4.10
N ASN A 153 14.83 -1.37 2.93
CA ASN A 153 16.16 -1.97 2.86
C ASN A 153 17.28 -0.99 3.27
N PHE A 154 17.03 0.30 3.22
CA PHE A 154 17.98 1.34 3.61
C PHE A 154 18.01 1.64 5.11
N LEU A 155 17.01 1.18 5.87
CA LEU A 155 17.01 1.37 7.32
C LEU A 155 18.24 0.70 7.95
N PRO A 156 18.88 1.29 8.97
CA PRO A 156 20.01 0.69 9.68
C PRO A 156 19.68 -0.72 10.19
N GLN A 157 20.63 -1.65 10.06
CA GLN A 157 20.42 -3.07 10.42
C GLN A 157 20.16 -3.29 11.91
N THR A 158 20.60 -2.36 12.74
CA THR A 158 20.41 -2.39 14.20
C THR A 158 19.03 -1.92 14.64
N TRP A 159 18.28 -1.28 13.75
CA TRP A 159 17.00 -0.70 14.11
C TRP A 159 15.91 -1.75 14.24
N ARG A 160 15.06 -1.55 15.25
CA ARG A 160 13.82 -2.30 15.47
C ARG A 160 12.71 -1.68 14.64
N ILE A 161 12.20 -2.46 13.72
CA ILE A 161 11.11 -2.03 12.83
C ILE A 161 9.80 -2.64 13.32
N VAL A 162 8.77 -1.84 13.48
CA VAL A 162 7.41 -2.32 13.69
C VAL A 162 6.58 -1.97 12.47
N LYS A 163 6.09 -3.01 11.77
CA LYS A 163 5.17 -2.87 10.62
C LYS A 163 3.74 -3.05 11.07
N ILE A 164 2.85 -2.17 10.60
CA ILE A 164 1.41 -2.24 10.87
C ILE A 164 0.69 -2.21 9.52
N GLU A 165 -0.09 -3.25 9.22
CA GLU A 165 -0.69 -3.46 7.90
C GLU A 165 -2.11 -4.06 7.97
N ASP A 166 -2.86 -3.95 6.88
CA ASP A 166 -4.18 -4.57 6.68
C ASP A 166 -4.42 -4.93 5.19
N PRO A 167 -4.13 -6.15 4.76
CA PRO A 167 -3.29 -7.20 5.36
C PRO A 167 -1.80 -6.95 5.15
N GLU A 168 -0.94 -7.82 5.68
CA GLU A 168 0.51 -7.77 5.47
C GLU A 168 0.87 -7.91 3.99
N GLU A 169 1.51 -6.88 3.41
CA GLU A 169 1.99 -6.83 2.01
C GLU A 169 3.49 -6.49 1.92
N ILE A 170 4.04 -5.78 2.91
CA ILE A 170 5.41 -5.26 2.91
C ILE A 170 6.37 -6.34 3.38
N TRP A 171 7.32 -6.69 2.56
CA TRP A 171 8.38 -7.62 2.93
C TRP A 171 9.64 -6.86 3.35
N VAL A 172 10.12 -7.13 4.56
CA VAL A 172 11.40 -6.63 5.09
C VAL A 172 12.18 -7.83 5.62
N ASP A 173 13.31 -8.14 4.99
CA ASP A 173 14.11 -9.33 5.31
C ASP A 173 15.13 -9.02 6.40
N ARG A 174 14.69 -9.00 7.65
CA ARG A 174 15.58 -8.89 8.82
C ARG A 174 14.90 -9.45 10.08
N PRO A 175 15.72 -9.94 11.01
CA PRO A 175 15.19 -10.54 12.25
C PRO A 175 14.58 -9.52 13.23
N THR A 176 14.90 -8.23 13.08
CA THR A 176 14.44 -7.14 13.97
C THR A 176 13.11 -6.53 13.54
N VAL A 177 12.36 -7.18 12.65
CA VAL A 177 11.03 -6.73 12.21
C VAL A 177 9.94 -7.42 13.02
N GLN A 178 9.06 -6.62 13.60
CA GLN A 178 7.83 -7.08 14.22
C GLN A 178 6.65 -6.64 13.36
N THR A 179 5.79 -7.59 12.98
CA THR A 179 4.60 -7.32 12.18
C THR A 179 3.37 -7.34 13.08
N VAL A 180 2.56 -6.31 12.94
CA VAL A 180 1.23 -6.18 13.54
C VAL A 180 0.22 -6.10 12.40
N GLU A 181 -0.78 -6.95 12.41
CA GLU A 181 -1.80 -6.97 11.37
C GLU A 181 -3.17 -6.62 11.93
N ALA A 182 -3.84 -5.67 11.29
CA ALA A 182 -5.21 -5.33 11.60
C ALA A 182 -6.15 -6.51 11.30
N ARG A 183 -7.14 -6.69 12.14
CA ARG A 183 -8.12 -7.76 12.03
C ARG A 183 -9.53 -7.18 12.03
N PRO A 184 -10.31 -7.35 10.95
CA PRO A 184 -11.70 -6.94 10.94
C PRO A 184 -12.51 -7.76 11.96
N GLN A 185 -13.66 -7.24 12.36
CA GLN A 185 -14.60 -7.96 13.19
C GLN A 185 -14.98 -9.29 12.51
N ALA A 186 -14.93 -10.39 13.25
CA ALA A 186 -15.38 -11.67 12.74
C ALA A 186 -16.92 -11.67 12.68
N VAL A 187 -17.48 -12.04 11.52
CA VAL A 187 -18.94 -12.09 11.32
C VAL A 187 -19.58 -13.07 12.31
N GLY A 188 -20.65 -12.62 12.98
CA GLY A 188 -21.38 -13.44 13.97
C GLY A 188 -20.68 -13.60 15.34
N THR A 189 -19.72 -12.75 15.65
CA THR A 189 -19.05 -12.73 16.96
C THR A 189 -19.03 -11.34 17.56
N ASP A 190 -18.96 -11.24 18.90
CA ASP A 190 -18.78 -9.98 19.61
C ASP A 190 -17.30 -9.57 19.75
N VAL A 191 -16.41 -10.25 19.00
CA VAL A 191 -14.98 -9.94 19.04
C VAL A 191 -14.73 -8.60 18.37
N ARG A 192 -14.26 -7.64 19.16
CA ARG A 192 -13.87 -6.31 18.66
C ARG A 192 -12.86 -6.42 17.51
N PRO A 193 -12.98 -5.61 16.45
CA PRO A 193 -11.94 -5.49 15.45
C PRO A 193 -10.65 -4.94 16.11
N TYR A 194 -9.52 -5.38 15.59
CA TYR A 194 -8.22 -4.81 15.89
C TYR A 194 -7.82 -3.93 14.70
N THR A 195 -7.78 -2.62 14.92
CA THR A 195 -7.62 -1.63 13.87
C THR A 195 -6.15 -1.27 13.62
N LEU A 196 -5.87 -0.53 12.54
CA LEU A 196 -4.54 0.05 12.32
C LEU A 196 -4.17 1.04 13.45
N ALA A 197 -5.14 1.80 13.97
CA ALA A 197 -4.91 2.71 15.09
C ALA A 197 -4.50 1.94 16.35
N ASP A 198 -5.19 0.83 16.69
CA ASP A 198 -4.80 -0.04 17.80
C ASP A 198 -3.36 -0.54 17.61
N GLY A 199 -2.99 -0.91 16.36
CA GLY A 199 -1.64 -1.36 16.02
C GLY A 199 -0.58 -0.29 16.23
N VAL A 200 -0.86 0.97 15.89
CA VAL A 200 0.05 2.09 16.14
C VAL A 200 0.21 2.34 17.65
N ASP A 201 -0.91 2.35 18.38
CA ASP A 201 -0.88 2.57 19.83
C ASP A 201 -0.11 1.48 20.59
N ASP A 202 -0.22 0.23 20.15
CA ASP A 202 0.57 -0.88 20.70
C ASP A 202 2.05 -0.77 20.28
N ALA A 203 2.33 -0.42 19.02
CA ALA A 203 3.69 -0.27 18.52
C ALA A 203 4.51 0.76 19.33
N MET A 204 3.89 1.85 19.78
CA MET A 204 4.54 2.85 20.64
C MET A 204 5.06 2.27 21.97
N ARG A 205 4.50 1.13 22.42
CA ARG A 205 4.95 0.40 23.62
C ARG A 205 5.99 -0.68 23.32
N MET A 206 6.33 -0.87 22.04
CA MET A 206 7.30 -1.87 21.59
C MET A 206 8.71 -1.29 21.40
N SER A 207 8.92 -0.02 21.73
CA SER A 207 10.18 0.73 21.53
C SER A 207 10.72 0.60 20.10
N PRO A 208 9.94 1.00 19.07
CA PRO A 208 10.39 0.95 17.69
C PRO A 208 11.39 2.07 17.40
N ASP A 209 12.44 1.76 16.62
CA ASP A 209 13.28 2.78 16.00
C ASP A 209 12.62 3.34 14.74
N TYR A 210 11.80 2.52 14.05
CA TYR A 210 11.08 2.94 12.85
C TYR A 210 9.72 2.26 12.72
N LEU A 211 8.69 3.06 12.45
CA LEU A 211 7.32 2.61 12.18
C LEU A 211 7.09 2.51 10.66
N VAL A 212 6.51 1.41 10.21
CA VAL A 212 6.12 1.22 8.81
C VAL A 212 4.63 0.93 8.74
N ILE A 213 3.85 1.86 8.20
CA ILE A 213 2.41 1.68 8.04
C ILE A 213 2.11 1.43 6.57
N GLY A 214 1.55 0.24 6.28
CA GLY A 214 1.29 -0.19 4.92
C GLY A 214 0.43 0.80 4.15
N GLU A 215 -0.70 1.21 4.71
CA GLU A 215 -1.59 2.21 4.14
C GLU A 215 -2.48 2.83 5.21
N VAL A 216 -2.48 4.15 5.29
CA VAL A 216 -3.44 4.92 6.09
C VAL A 216 -4.75 5.05 5.28
N ARG A 217 -5.88 4.55 5.83
CA ARG A 217 -7.16 4.53 5.14
C ARG A 217 -8.24 5.38 5.79
N ASP A 218 -8.12 5.59 7.10
CA ASP A 218 -9.09 6.32 7.90
C ASP A 218 -8.42 7.37 8.79
N GLY A 219 -9.21 8.29 9.30
CA GLY A 219 -8.71 9.42 10.08
C GLY A 219 -8.25 9.03 11.47
N VAL A 220 -8.78 7.97 12.08
CA VAL A 220 -8.35 7.52 13.41
C VAL A 220 -6.94 6.97 13.34
N ALA A 221 -6.65 6.12 12.33
CA ALA A 221 -5.31 5.62 12.09
C ALA A 221 -4.32 6.75 11.75
N ALA A 222 -4.76 7.74 10.94
CA ALA A 222 -3.93 8.92 10.63
C ALA A 222 -3.56 9.70 11.90
N VAL A 223 -4.52 9.95 12.77
CA VAL A 223 -4.30 10.69 14.02
C VAL A 223 -3.36 9.94 14.95
N SER A 224 -3.55 8.63 15.15
CA SER A 224 -2.66 7.81 15.99
C SER A 224 -1.25 7.83 15.44
N LEU A 225 -1.07 7.62 14.12
CA LEU A 225 0.25 7.66 13.48
C LEU A 225 0.92 9.02 13.63
N PHE A 226 0.25 10.10 13.27
CA PHE A 226 0.86 11.43 13.32
C PHE A 226 1.23 11.84 14.74
N ARG A 227 0.42 11.50 15.74
CA ARG A 227 0.80 11.67 17.15
C ARG A 227 2.08 10.92 17.50
N ALA A 228 2.22 9.67 17.06
CA ALA A 228 3.45 8.90 17.28
C ALA A 228 4.65 9.60 16.63
N LEU A 229 4.54 10.05 15.38
CA LEU A 229 5.59 10.73 14.65
C LEU A 229 5.96 12.10 15.25
N MET A 230 4.96 12.86 15.75
CA MET A 230 5.17 14.14 16.44
C MET A 230 5.88 13.97 17.79
N THR A 231 5.79 12.80 18.43
CA THR A 231 6.46 12.53 19.72
C THR A 231 7.88 12.00 19.57
N GLY A 232 8.44 12.07 18.36
CA GLY A 232 9.85 11.75 18.08
C GLY A 232 10.09 10.35 17.49
N HIS A 233 9.03 9.59 17.18
CA HIS A 233 9.18 8.35 16.44
C HIS A 233 9.44 8.62 14.95
N SER A 234 10.34 7.86 14.37
CA SER A 234 10.58 7.83 12.93
C SER A 234 9.58 6.89 12.25
N GLY A 235 9.27 7.13 10.98
CA GLY A 235 8.39 6.20 10.28
C GLY A 235 8.02 6.60 8.85
N ALA A 236 7.46 5.64 8.13
CA ALA A 236 6.93 5.88 6.78
C ALA A 236 5.56 5.23 6.62
N CYS A 237 4.73 5.87 5.81
CA CYS A 237 3.40 5.35 5.51
C CYS A 237 3.03 5.60 4.05
N THR A 238 1.99 4.89 3.59
CA THR A 238 1.40 5.20 2.29
C THR A 238 -0.02 5.76 2.43
N PHE A 239 -0.41 6.60 1.47
CA PHE A 239 -1.74 7.20 1.41
C PHE A 239 -2.23 7.35 -0.04
N HIS A 240 -3.55 7.29 -0.23
CA HIS A 240 -4.16 7.43 -1.54
C HIS A 240 -4.48 8.89 -1.89
N ALA A 241 -3.67 9.49 -2.78
CA ALA A 241 -3.98 10.78 -3.39
C ALA A 241 -3.27 10.93 -4.74
N ASN A 242 -3.75 11.83 -5.61
CA ASN A 242 -3.20 12.03 -6.95
C ASN A 242 -2.19 13.18 -7.03
N SER A 243 -2.04 13.94 -5.97
CA SER A 243 -1.03 15.00 -5.85
C SER A 243 -0.68 15.27 -4.38
N PRO A 244 0.45 15.94 -4.09
CA PRO A 244 0.82 16.33 -2.73
C PRO A 244 -0.26 17.18 -2.04
N ARG A 245 -0.83 18.14 -2.75
CA ARG A 245 -1.92 18.98 -2.22
C ARG A 245 -3.16 18.16 -1.91
N GLU A 246 -3.55 17.24 -2.81
CA GLU A 246 -4.68 16.34 -2.56
C GLU A 246 -4.43 15.45 -1.35
N ALA A 247 -3.19 14.97 -1.15
CA ALA A 247 -2.84 14.15 0.00
C ALA A 247 -3.13 14.90 1.32
N ALA A 248 -2.66 16.15 1.44
CA ALA A 248 -2.93 16.97 2.62
C ALA A 248 -4.43 17.23 2.83
N CYS A 249 -5.13 17.66 1.78
CA CYS A 249 -6.56 17.95 1.85
C CYS A 249 -7.38 16.72 2.25
N ARG A 250 -7.09 15.54 1.66
CA ARG A 250 -7.80 14.30 1.97
C ARG A 250 -7.49 13.78 3.37
N LEU A 251 -6.22 13.85 3.80
CA LEU A 251 -5.83 13.51 5.16
C LEU A 251 -6.58 14.39 6.17
N ALA A 252 -6.57 15.71 5.98
CA ALA A 252 -7.32 16.61 6.85
C ALA A 252 -8.82 16.31 6.85
N THR A 253 -9.39 15.94 5.69
CA THR A 253 -10.81 15.57 5.58
C THR A 253 -11.14 14.31 6.37
N VAL A 254 -10.35 13.22 6.20
CA VAL A 254 -10.62 11.96 6.91
C VAL A 254 -10.36 12.10 8.42
N MET A 255 -9.32 12.84 8.82
CA MET A 255 -9.06 13.14 10.24
C MET A 255 -10.20 13.94 10.86
N GLY A 256 -10.82 14.86 10.11
CA GLY A 256 -12.00 15.59 10.54
C GLY A 256 -13.25 14.69 10.65
N ALA A 257 -13.50 13.89 9.62
CA ALA A 257 -14.69 13.04 9.55
C ALA A 257 -14.67 11.90 10.58
N ASP A 258 -13.53 11.23 10.74
CA ASP A 258 -13.43 9.99 11.53
C ASP A 258 -12.97 10.23 12.98
N ALA A 259 -12.19 11.30 13.22
CA ALA A 259 -11.58 11.59 14.52
C ALA A 259 -11.93 12.98 15.08
N GLY A 260 -12.76 13.76 14.40
CA GLY A 260 -13.21 15.07 14.87
C GLY A 260 -12.14 16.15 14.92
N VAL A 261 -11.02 15.99 14.22
CA VAL A 261 -9.91 16.95 14.19
C VAL A 261 -10.29 18.14 13.30
N ARG A 262 -10.09 19.36 13.78
CA ARG A 262 -10.37 20.56 12.98
C ARG A 262 -9.38 20.68 11.83
N PRO A 263 -9.76 21.23 10.65
CA PRO A 263 -8.89 21.27 9.46
C PRO A 263 -7.51 21.88 9.70
N HIS A 264 -7.43 22.99 10.45
CA HIS A 264 -6.13 23.62 10.72
C HIS A 264 -5.26 22.80 11.67
N GLU A 265 -5.86 22.07 12.62
CA GLU A 265 -5.13 21.14 13.50
C GLU A 265 -4.62 19.93 12.71
N ALA A 266 -5.43 19.39 11.79
CA ALA A 266 -5.02 18.33 10.91
C ALA A 266 -3.83 18.77 10.03
N ASN A 267 -3.89 19.97 9.45
CA ASN A 267 -2.78 20.53 8.68
C ASN A 267 -1.53 20.68 9.55
N GLN A 268 -1.66 21.19 10.78
CA GLN A 268 -0.53 21.29 11.71
C GLN A 268 0.06 19.91 12.03
N MET A 269 -0.79 18.90 12.29
CA MET A 269 -0.33 17.54 12.57
C MET A 269 0.44 16.94 11.38
N ILE A 270 -0.06 17.12 10.15
CA ILE A 270 0.64 16.63 8.95
C ILE A 270 2.00 17.32 8.80
N PHE A 271 2.02 18.64 9.00
CA PHE A 271 3.24 19.44 8.93
C PHE A 271 4.29 18.99 9.97
N ASP A 272 3.87 18.76 11.22
CA ASP A 272 4.76 18.38 12.31
C ASP A 272 5.20 16.90 12.22
N ALA A 273 4.45 16.07 11.50
CA ALA A 273 4.65 14.62 11.42
C ALA A 273 5.36 14.14 10.14
N VAL A 274 5.46 14.96 9.10
CA VAL A 274 6.00 14.55 7.78
C VAL A 274 7.17 15.43 7.38
N ASP A 275 8.32 14.83 7.11
CA ASP A 275 9.53 15.54 6.60
C ASP A 275 9.53 15.54 5.08
N LEU A 276 9.29 14.37 4.46
CA LEU A 276 9.26 14.19 3.00
C LEU A 276 7.93 13.63 2.52
N LEU A 277 7.44 14.17 1.42
CA LEU A 277 6.35 13.59 0.64
C LEU A 277 6.87 13.10 -0.72
N VAL A 278 6.62 11.82 -1.01
CA VAL A 278 6.95 11.19 -2.30
C VAL A 278 5.66 10.91 -3.05
N GLN A 279 5.41 11.61 -4.14
CA GLN A 279 4.26 11.37 -5.01
C GLN A 279 4.63 10.40 -6.11
N ILE A 280 3.90 9.29 -6.20
CA ILE A 280 4.06 8.29 -7.26
C ILE A 280 2.82 8.26 -8.15
N GLY A 281 3.02 8.08 -9.45
CA GLY A 281 1.92 8.06 -10.42
C GLY A 281 2.22 7.15 -11.61
N ILE A 282 1.24 7.03 -12.50
CA ILE A 282 1.39 6.34 -13.78
C ILE A 282 1.47 7.41 -14.86
N ARG A 283 2.53 7.38 -15.67
CA ARG A 283 2.73 8.25 -16.82
C ARG A 283 3.03 7.39 -18.04
N ARG A 284 2.22 7.54 -19.09
CA ARG A 284 2.37 6.74 -20.32
C ARG A 284 2.47 5.24 -20.03
N GLU A 285 1.57 4.74 -19.15
CA GLU A 285 1.49 3.34 -18.72
C GLU A 285 2.67 2.82 -17.89
N VAL A 286 3.61 3.69 -17.50
CA VAL A 286 4.74 3.35 -16.65
C VAL A 286 4.64 4.06 -15.31
N ARG A 287 4.98 3.36 -14.25
CA ARG A 287 5.03 3.93 -12.89
C ARG A 287 6.24 4.87 -12.77
N ARG A 288 6.02 6.05 -12.18
CA ARG A 288 7.06 7.08 -12.00
C ARG A 288 6.88 7.76 -10.65
N VAL A 289 7.98 8.11 -10.00
CA VAL A 289 7.96 9.15 -8.97
C VAL A 289 7.72 10.49 -9.68
N ILE A 290 6.65 11.16 -9.30
CA ILE A 290 6.23 12.42 -9.94
C ILE A 290 6.92 13.60 -9.27
N THR A 291 7.03 13.55 -7.94
CA THR A 291 7.77 14.55 -7.18
C THR A 291 8.27 13.96 -5.87
N ILE A 292 9.40 14.45 -5.40
CA ILE A 292 9.85 14.36 -4.02
C ILE A 292 9.84 15.79 -3.49
N SER A 293 9.18 16.01 -2.36
CA SER A 293 8.97 17.34 -1.79
C SER A 293 9.26 17.35 -0.30
N ASN A 294 9.92 18.40 0.18
CA ASN A 294 9.92 18.74 1.59
C ASN A 294 8.55 19.26 1.99
N VAL A 295 8.16 18.99 3.24
CA VAL A 295 7.02 19.68 3.84
C VAL A 295 7.52 21.03 4.36
N SER A 296 7.02 22.12 3.80
CA SER A 296 7.47 23.48 4.19
C SER A 296 6.99 23.81 5.60
N LYS A 297 7.89 24.43 6.36
CA LYS A 297 7.65 24.86 7.75
C LYS A 297 6.94 26.20 7.86
N ASP A 298 6.52 26.77 6.76
CA ASP A 298 5.86 28.06 6.71
C ASP A 298 4.38 27.90 6.38
N LEU A 299 3.54 27.80 7.43
CA LEU A 299 2.09 27.77 7.31
C LEU A 299 1.57 29.16 6.92
N LYS A 300 1.58 29.47 5.63
CA LYS A 300 0.92 30.67 5.13
C LYS A 300 -0.60 30.44 5.12
N ASN A 301 -1.32 31.21 5.88
CA ASN A 301 -2.79 31.16 5.97
C ASN A 301 -3.38 29.83 6.48
N GLY A 302 -2.60 28.98 7.19
CA GLY A 302 -3.02 27.66 7.66
C GLY A 302 -2.96 26.56 6.62
N ASP A 303 -2.42 26.83 5.42
CA ASP A 303 -2.22 25.85 4.37
C ASP A 303 -0.83 25.18 4.47
N ILE A 304 -0.74 23.90 4.05
CA ILE A 304 0.52 23.17 3.93
C ILE A 304 1.10 23.43 2.54
N TYR A 305 2.40 23.68 2.51
CA TYR A 305 3.17 23.79 1.27
C TYR A 305 4.12 22.61 1.14
N PHE A 306 4.18 22.06 -0.06
CA PHE A 306 5.15 21.04 -0.45
C PHE A 306 6.14 21.67 -1.41
N GLU A 307 7.39 21.81 -0.97
CA GLU A 307 8.48 22.36 -1.78
C GLU A 307 9.13 21.22 -2.55
N PRO A 308 8.94 21.15 -3.88
CA PRO A 308 9.49 20.05 -4.64
C PRO A 308 11.02 20.15 -4.75
N ILE A 309 11.69 19.05 -4.37
CA ILE A 309 13.12 18.84 -4.59
C ILE A 309 13.32 18.32 -6.02
N TYR A 310 12.47 17.39 -6.44
CA TYR A 310 12.42 16.83 -7.79
C TYR A 310 11.01 16.84 -8.34
N ARG A 311 10.93 17.10 -9.67
CA ARG A 311 9.70 17.06 -10.45
C ARG A 311 9.90 16.26 -11.73
N TYR A 312 8.97 15.36 -12.04
CA TYR A 312 8.91 14.66 -13.32
C TYR A 312 8.54 15.63 -14.44
N LEU A 313 9.27 15.57 -15.56
CA LEU A 313 8.97 16.36 -16.75
C LEU A 313 7.97 15.60 -17.64
N GLU A 314 6.79 16.16 -17.81
CA GLU A 314 5.69 15.53 -18.59
C GLU A 314 6.04 15.35 -20.08
N GLU A 315 7.01 16.08 -20.61
CA GLU A 315 7.54 15.96 -21.96
C GLU A 315 8.41 14.71 -22.15
N SER A 316 8.81 14.04 -21.07
CA SER A 316 9.64 12.85 -21.10
C SER A 316 8.95 11.71 -21.84
N SER A 317 9.72 10.91 -22.60
CA SER A 317 9.22 9.66 -23.18
C SER A 317 9.06 8.58 -22.11
N ALA A 318 8.36 7.49 -22.44
CA ALA A 318 8.24 6.35 -21.53
C ALA A 318 9.59 5.63 -21.32
N THR A 319 10.47 5.67 -22.35
CA THR A 319 11.79 5.03 -22.35
C THR A 319 12.90 5.92 -21.82
N GLU A 320 12.71 7.25 -21.88
CA GLU A 320 13.68 8.25 -21.41
C GLU A 320 13.02 9.19 -20.41
N PRO A 321 12.73 8.73 -19.19
CA PRO A 321 12.13 9.56 -18.14
C PRO A 321 13.15 10.62 -17.68
N ARG A 322 12.66 11.84 -17.46
CA ARG A 322 13.47 12.96 -16.99
C ARG A 322 12.84 13.59 -15.77
N TRP A 323 13.69 13.99 -14.84
CA TRP A 323 13.30 14.74 -13.65
C TRP A 323 14.16 16.01 -13.57
N GLU A 324 13.53 17.08 -13.17
CA GLU A 324 14.18 18.35 -12.87
C GLU A 324 14.46 18.42 -11.37
N ARG A 325 15.69 18.74 -11.01
CA ARG A 325 16.07 19.10 -9.64
C ARG A 325 15.78 20.58 -9.42
N LEU A 326 14.98 20.91 -8.42
CA LEU A 326 14.49 22.27 -8.17
C LEU A 326 15.16 22.95 -6.97
N VAL A 327 15.80 22.16 -6.10
CA VAL A 327 16.54 22.65 -4.92
C VAL A 327 17.96 22.14 -5.00
N SER A 328 18.93 23.05 -4.79
CA SER A 328 20.37 22.77 -4.79
C SER A 328 20.81 22.07 -3.51
#